data_eb430d49eee5d0e75df360982c4f4d72
#
_entry.id   eb430d49eee5d0e75df360982c4f4d72
#
_cell.length_a   1.000
_cell.length_b   1.000
_cell.length_c   1.000
_cell.angle_alpha   90.00
_cell.angle_beta   90.00
_cell.angle_gamma   90.00
#
_symmetry.space_group_name_H-M   'P 1'
#
loop_
_entity.id
_entity.type
_entity.pdbx_description
1 polymer ?
#
loop_
_entity_poly.entity_id
_entity_poly.type
_entity_poly.pdbx_seq_one_letter_code
_entity_poly.pdbx_strand_id
1 'polypeptide(L)'
;MGSVKRRKGLELLSKPGRRAAGRSYTQIIERSIMSKILGYIAYEGPSTIDGAPIVVIVNKIHTDSKNDKTGAIVQTFIIRSDIAPMAAVQSGADVAICGDCGHRPYLIKTGQSEEPPCYVQVGKSVQSVYHAYKRGRYVKADPATIARVLAGKIVRIGTYGDPFAAPVKMWTQITRYAAGRRGYSHQWDRPDFDVAAWAPLVMASADNIDQAAKANLLGMRVFRVSVGVDVQPGEASCPASAEGGRRSTCAKCTLCSGTSIAARDIVIADHAAGHARRVISIASV
;
A
#
# COMPACT_ATOMS: atom_id res chain seq x y z
N MET A 1 21.64 -5.97 85.73
CA MET A 1 21.38 -6.87 84.62
C MET A 1 20.95 -6.05 83.45
N GLY A 2 21.90 -5.69 82.59
CA GLY A 2 21.69 -4.78 81.45
C GLY A 2 21.80 -5.54 80.17
N SER A 3 20.75 -5.47 79.37
CA SER A 3 20.69 -6.10 78.02
C SER A 3 21.25 -5.15 76.95
N VAL A 4 22.32 -5.57 76.30
CA VAL A 4 22.96 -4.84 75.19
C VAL A 4 22.26 -5.20 73.90
N LYS A 5 21.58 -4.20 73.25
CA LYS A 5 21.01 -4.33 71.90
C LYS A 5 22.11 -4.11 70.86
N ARG A 6 22.44 -5.14 70.09
CA ARG A 6 23.25 -5.07 68.88
C ARG A 6 22.51 -4.39 67.77
N ARG A 7 23.06 -3.27 67.25
CA ARG A 7 22.62 -2.62 66.01
C ARG A 7 23.21 -3.40 64.83
N LYS A 8 22.33 -3.92 63.93
CA LYS A 8 22.74 -4.46 62.62
C LYS A 8 22.97 -3.28 61.69
N GLY A 9 24.22 -3.12 61.18
CA GLY A 9 24.52 -2.21 60.13
C GLY A 9 23.88 -2.66 58.81
N LEU A 10 23.18 -1.76 58.18
CA LEU A 10 22.62 -1.95 56.83
C LEU A 10 23.69 -1.54 55.82
N GLU A 11 24.31 -2.52 55.18
CA GLU A 11 25.21 -2.31 54.05
C GLU A 11 24.34 -1.93 52.81
N LEU A 12 24.41 -0.65 52.39
CA LEU A 12 23.83 -0.17 51.14
C LEU A 12 24.74 -0.59 49.98
N LEU A 13 24.43 -1.71 49.37
CA LEU A 13 25.04 -2.06 48.05
C LEU A 13 24.46 -1.10 46.99
N SER A 14 25.25 -0.11 46.61
CA SER A 14 25.00 0.75 45.45
C SER A 14 25.07 -0.06 44.18
N LYS A 15 23.92 -0.26 43.53
CA LYS A 15 23.87 -0.83 42.17
C LYS A 15 24.53 0.12 41.19
N PRO A 16 25.46 -0.33 40.34
CA PRO A 16 26.03 0.55 39.31
C PRO A 16 24.94 0.99 38.34
N GLY A 17 24.69 2.29 38.27
CA GLY A 17 23.75 2.89 37.31
C GLY A 17 24.21 2.57 35.89
N ARG A 18 23.37 1.90 35.10
CA ARG A 18 23.58 1.76 33.66
C ARG A 18 23.57 3.15 33.06
N ARG A 19 24.75 3.68 32.76
CA ARG A 19 24.90 4.85 31.89
C ARG A 19 24.31 4.48 30.52
N ALA A 20 23.20 5.11 30.15
CA ALA A 20 22.68 5.02 28.81
C ALA A 20 23.80 5.49 27.85
N ALA A 21 24.28 4.60 26.99
CA ALA A 21 25.29 4.93 26.00
C ALA A 21 24.77 6.08 25.15
N GLY A 22 25.38 7.25 25.27
CA GLY A 22 25.04 8.42 24.47
C GLY A 22 25.24 8.08 22.99
N ARG A 23 24.24 8.41 22.17
CA ARG A 23 24.33 8.22 20.71
C ARG A 23 25.50 9.06 20.17
N SER A 24 26.27 8.49 19.23
CA SER A 24 27.34 9.23 18.58
C SER A 24 26.76 10.42 17.78
N TYR A 25 27.55 11.45 17.59
CA TYR A 25 27.18 12.64 16.79
C TYR A 25 26.72 12.23 15.38
N THR A 26 27.35 11.23 14.77
CA THR A 26 26.99 10.65 13.49
C THR A 26 25.58 10.04 13.52
N GLN A 27 25.23 9.29 14.56
CA GLN A 27 23.88 8.72 14.73
C GLN A 27 22.80 9.80 14.93
N ILE A 28 23.15 10.92 15.54
CA ILE A 28 22.22 12.07 15.71
C ILE A 28 21.98 12.76 14.37
N ILE A 29 23.04 12.98 13.57
CA ILE A 29 22.92 13.58 12.23
C ILE A 29 22.16 12.67 11.29
N GLU A 30 22.48 11.38 11.23
CA GLU A 30 21.77 10.39 10.42
C GLU A 30 20.28 10.36 10.76
N ARG A 31 19.93 10.36 12.04
CA ARG A 31 18.52 10.38 12.47
C ARG A 31 17.83 11.70 12.11
N SER A 32 18.53 12.85 12.18
CA SER A 32 17.98 14.14 11.76
C SER A 32 17.75 14.21 10.25
N ILE A 33 18.64 13.65 9.43
CA ILE A 33 18.47 13.55 7.98
C ILE A 33 17.34 12.59 7.65
N MET A 34 17.32 11.40 8.26
CA MET A 34 16.29 10.38 8.05
C MET A 34 14.90 10.89 8.44
N SER A 35 14.77 11.72 9.48
CA SER A 35 13.48 12.29 9.87
C SER A 35 12.89 13.29 8.86
N LYS A 36 13.72 13.83 7.96
CA LYS A 36 13.30 14.77 6.90
C LYS A 36 12.93 14.08 5.59
N ILE A 37 13.26 12.79 5.44
CA ILE A 37 12.94 12.01 4.25
C ILE A 37 11.44 11.66 4.27
N LEU A 38 10.71 12.06 3.22
CA LEU A 38 9.29 11.71 3.07
C LEU A 38 9.10 10.25 2.63
N GLY A 39 10.11 9.66 1.99
CA GLY A 39 10.10 8.31 1.47
C GLY A 39 11.16 8.12 0.39
N TYR A 40 11.02 7.04 -0.37
CA TYR A 40 12.01 6.64 -1.37
C TYR A 40 11.39 6.46 -2.75
N ILE A 41 12.18 6.74 -3.78
CA ILE A 41 11.91 6.33 -5.16
C ILE A 41 12.45 4.90 -5.29
N ALA A 42 11.53 3.94 -5.48
CA ALA A 42 11.86 2.53 -5.62
C ALA A 42 12.09 2.13 -7.09
N TYR A 43 11.44 2.83 -8.01
CA TYR A 43 11.57 2.63 -9.45
C TYR A 43 11.29 3.94 -10.18
N GLU A 44 12.02 4.19 -11.23
CA GLU A 44 11.78 5.29 -12.17
C GLU A 44 12.21 4.80 -13.54
N GLY A 45 11.24 4.65 -14.45
CA GLY A 45 11.47 4.08 -15.77
C GLY A 45 10.17 3.87 -16.54
N PRO A 46 10.21 3.07 -17.62
CA PRO A 46 9.04 2.79 -18.43
C PRO A 46 8.02 1.91 -17.66
N SER A 47 6.73 2.19 -17.88
CA SER A 47 5.65 1.29 -17.44
C SER A 47 5.74 -0.04 -18.18
N THR A 48 5.50 -1.14 -17.48
CA THR A 48 5.34 -2.46 -18.08
C THR A 48 4.06 -2.59 -18.91
N ILE A 49 3.09 -1.67 -18.72
CA ILE A 49 1.81 -1.68 -19.42
C ILE A 49 1.93 -1.12 -20.83
N ASP A 50 2.55 0.06 -21.00
CA ASP A 50 2.56 0.81 -22.24
C ASP A 50 3.89 1.51 -22.56
N GLY A 51 4.91 1.34 -21.72
CA GLY A 51 6.23 1.97 -21.88
C GLY A 51 6.32 3.44 -21.48
N ALA A 52 5.23 4.07 -21.06
CA ALA A 52 5.24 5.47 -20.66
C ALA A 52 6.03 5.69 -19.34
N PRO A 53 6.61 6.89 -19.13
CA PRO A 53 7.47 7.13 -17.97
C PRO A 53 6.67 7.17 -16.67
N ILE A 54 7.03 6.32 -15.71
CA ILE A 54 6.42 6.22 -14.39
C ILE A 54 7.45 6.31 -13.28
N VAL A 55 6.97 6.56 -12.07
CA VAL A 55 7.75 6.47 -10.84
C VAL A 55 6.97 5.72 -9.77
N VAL A 56 7.66 4.83 -9.03
CA VAL A 56 7.15 4.14 -7.85
C VAL A 56 7.74 4.78 -6.60
N ILE A 57 6.87 5.29 -5.75
CA ILE A 57 7.24 5.99 -4.52
C ILE A 57 6.80 5.17 -3.32
N VAL A 58 7.72 4.86 -2.42
CA VAL A 58 7.47 4.30 -1.10
C VAL A 58 7.34 5.46 -0.12
N ASN A 59 6.12 5.72 0.36
CA ASN A 59 5.78 6.91 1.16
C ASN A 59 5.47 6.55 2.62
N LYS A 60 5.56 7.52 3.52
CA LYS A 60 5.20 7.41 4.94
C LYS A 60 5.93 6.29 5.71
N ILE A 61 7.22 6.15 5.48
CA ILE A 61 8.04 5.12 6.13
C ILE A 61 8.21 5.38 7.63
N HIS A 62 8.23 6.65 8.04
CA HIS A 62 8.54 7.09 9.41
C HIS A 62 7.34 7.63 10.18
N THR A 63 6.16 7.66 9.59
CA THR A 63 4.96 8.23 10.21
C THR A 63 3.82 7.22 10.19
N ASP A 64 3.11 7.11 11.31
CA ASP A 64 1.90 6.32 11.38
C ASP A 64 0.78 6.96 10.56
N SER A 65 0.04 6.13 9.86
CA SER A 65 -1.15 6.58 9.15
C SER A 65 -2.26 6.85 10.17
N LYS A 66 -2.89 8.03 10.06
CA LYS A 66 -4.11 8.38 10.81
C LYS A 66 -5.38 7.81 10.17
N ASN A 67 -5.27 6.93 9.19
CA ASN A 67 -6.42 6.33 8.53
C ASN A 67 -6.94 5.16 9.36
N ASP A 68 -8.16 5.27 9.86
CA ASP A 68 -8.78 4.30 10.77
C ASP A 68 -8.96 2.91 10.13
N LYS A 69 -9.14 2.83 8.80
CA LYS A 69 -9.26 1.57 8.07
C LYS A 69 -7.91 0.88 7.86
N THR A 70 -6.91 1.64 7.46
CA THR A 70 -5.61 1.05 7.08
C THR A 70 -4.66 0.91 8.25
N GLY A 71 -4.71 1.83 9.22
CA GLY A 71 -3.73 1.90 10.30
C GLY A 71 -2.34 2.28 9.79
N ALA A 72 -1.32 1.93 10.57
CA ALA A 72 0.09 2.22 10.32
C ALA A 72 0.69 1.25 9.29
N ILE A 73 0.42 1.48 8.01
CA ILE A 73 1.04 0.73 6.90
C ILE A 73 1.83 1.66 5.99
N VAL A 74 2.93 1.15 5.47
CA VAL A 74 3.70 1.85 4.44
C VAL A 74 2.92 1.81 3.13
N GLN A 75 2.77 2.97 2.50
CA GLN A 75 2.01 3.10 1.26
C GLN A 75 2.93 3.31 0.07
N THR A 76 2.61 2.69 -1.06
CA THR A 76 3.32 2.91 -2.31
C THR A 76 2.40 3.53 -3.34
N PHE A 77 2.96 4.46 -4.12
CA PHE A 77 2.24 5.17 -5.18
C PHE A 77 2.97 4.93 -6.50
N ILE A 78 2.20 4.58 -7.51
CA ILE A 78 2.66 4.46 -8.88
C ILE A 78 2.01 5.61 -9.63
N ILE A 79 2.81 6.51 -10.17
CA ILE A 79 2.32 7.70 -10.87
C ILE A 79 3.11 7.94 -12.14
N ARG A 80 2.54 8.65 -13.09
CA ARG A 80 3.30 9.21 -14.21
C ARG A 80 4.38 10.14 -13.65
N SER A 81 5.59 10.04 -14.16
CA SER A 81 6.69 10.93 -13.71
C SER A 81 6.68 12.28 -14.42
N ASP A 82 6.05 12.36 -15.59
CA ASP A 82 6.00 13.52 -16.49
C ASP A 82 4.66 14.28 -16.43
N ILE A 83 3.55 13.62 -16.12
CA ILE A 83 2.20 14.20 -16.11
C ILE A 83 1.63 14.19 -14.69
N ALA A 84 1.04 15.32 -14.27
CA ALA A 84 0.37 15.41 -12.98
C ALA A 84 -0.83 14.43 -12.90
N PRO A 85 -1.08 13.77 -11.74
CA PRO A 85 -2.09 12.72 -11.64
C PRO A 85 -3.50 13.16 -12.09
N MET A 86 -3.94 14.37 -11.74
CA MET A 86 -5.24 14.88 -12.21
C MET A 86 -5.29 15.04 -13.73
N ALA A 87 -4.22 15.56 -14.34
CA ALA A 87 -4.15 15.70 -15.79
C ALA A 87 -4.08 14.34 -16.48
N ALA A 88 -3.36 13.36 -15.89
CA ALA A 88 -3.32 12.00 -16.41
C ALA A 88 -4.72 11.34 -16.42
N VAL A 89 -5.48 11.49 -15.34
CA VAL A 89 -6.87 10.99 -15.27
C VAL A 89 -7.78 11.68 -16.28
N GLN A 90 -7.64 12.99 -16.46
CA GLN A 90 -8.48 13.75 -17.40
C GLN A 90 -8.20 13.40 -18.87
N SER A 91 -6.95 13.13 -19.21
CA SER A 91 -6.52 12.83 -20.58
C SER A 91 -6.54 11.33 -20.93
N GLY A 92 -6.76 10.45 -19.95
CA GLY A 92 -6.63 9.00 -20.12
C GLY A 92 -5.19 8.49 -20.05
N ALA A 93 -4.18 9.36 -19.84
CA ALA A 93 -2.79 8.98 -19.69
C ALA A 93 -2.50 8.16 -18.42
N ASP A 94 -3.47 8.03 -17.52
CA ASP A 94 -3.45 7.13 -16.38
C ASP A 94 -3.49 5.63 -16.78
N VAL A 95 -3.72 5.31 -18.07
CA VAL A 95 -3.57 3.95 -18.60
C VAL A 95 -2.19 3.36 -18.29
N ALA A 96 -1.15 4.17 -18.33
CA ALA A 96 0.20 3.76 -18.01
C ALA A 96 0.39 3.17 -16.60
N ILE A 97 -0.49 3.50 -15.68
CA ILE A 97 -0.41 3.08 -14.28
C ILE A 97 -1.61 2.25 -13.81
N CYS A 98 -2.69 2.23 -14.58
CA CYS A 98 -3.92 1.52 -14.23
C CYS A 98 -4.32 0.46 -15.27
N GLY A 99 -3.72 0.48 -16.46
CA GLY A 99 -3.99 -0.47 -17.55
C GLY A 99 -5.46 -0.57 -17.91
N ASP A 100 -5.96 -1.78 -17.96
CA ASP A 100 -7.32 -2.12 -18.40
C ASP A 100 -8.37 -2.04 -17.27
N CYS A 101 -8.04 -1.43 -16.12
CA CYS A 101 -8.97 -1.24 -15.02
C CYS A 101 -10.21 -0.44 -15.47
N GLY A 102 -11.39 -1.05 -15.39
CA GLY A 102 -12.68 -0.43 -15.79
C GLY A 102 -13.07 0.79 -14.95
N HIS A 103 -12.53 0.93 -13.74
CA HIS A 103 -12.82 2.04 -12.82
C HIS A 103 -12.08 3.35 -13.15
N ARG A 104 -11.34 3.40 -14.25
CA ARG A 104 -10.65 4.62 -14.67
C ARG A 104 -11.65 5.72 -15.03
N PRO A 105 -11.59 6.91 -14.41
CA PRO A 105 -12.57 7.96 -14.64
C PRO A 105 -12.66 8.42 -16.10
N TYR A 106 -11.57 8.32 -16.85
CA TYR A 106 -11.54 8.63 -18.28
C TYR A 106 -12.47 7.70 -19.08
N LEU A 107 -12.42 6.39 -18.83
CA LEU A 107 -13.26 5.40 -19.52
C LEU A 107 -14.75 5.62 -19.24
N ILE A 108 -15.08 5.94 -17.99
CA ILE A 108 -16.46 6.23 -17.58
C ILE A 108 -16.96 7.51 -18.25
N LYS A 109 -16.16 8.59 -18.23
CA LYS A 109 -16.51 9.87 -18.85
C LYS A 109 -16.71 9.75 -20.37
N THR A 110 -15.97 8.85 -21.02
CA THR A 110 -16.08 8.65 -22.48
C THR A 110 -17.07 7.54 -22.88
N GLY A 111 -17.79 6.96 -21.92
CA GLY A 111 -18.76 5.89 -22.17
C GLY A 111 -18.15 4.55 -22.55
N GLN A 112 -16.85 4.35 -22.28
CA GLN A 112 -16.12 3.11 -22.54
C GLN A 112 -16.20 2.12 -21.37
N SER A 113 -16.72 2.52 -20.24
CA SER A 113 -16.96 1.67 -19.07
C SER A 113 -18.20 2.15 -18.31
N GLU A 114 -18.98 1.19 -17.83
CA GLU A 114 -20.13 1.39 -16.93
C GLU A 114 -19.78 1.12 -15.46
N GLU A 115 -18.53 0.74 -15.18
CA GLU A 115 -18.08 0.45 -13.83
C GLU A 115 -18.10 1.71 -12.94
N PRO A 116 -18.30 1.56 -11.63
CA PRO A 116 -18.21 2.71 -10.71
C PRO A 116 -16.79 3.28 -10.72
N PRO A 117 -16.64 4.63 -10.63
CA PRO A 117 -15.31 5.23 -10.72
C PRO A 117 -14.42 4.86 -9.53
N CYS A 118 -13.11 4.85 -9.77
CA CYS A 118 -12.10 4.55 -8.76
C CYS A 118 -12.31 5.37 -7.47
N TYR A 119 -12.33 4.71 -6.32
CA TYR A 119 -12.52 5.34 -5.01
C TYR A 119 -11.34 6.21 -4.54
N VAL A 120 -10.18 6.14 -5.22
CA VAL A 120 -8.99 6.91 -4.85
C VAL A 120 -9.19 8.39 -5.17
N GLN A 121 -9.06 9.24 -4.14
CA GLN A 121 -9.15 10.69 -4.30
C GLN A 121 -7.84 11.26 -4.88
N VAL A 122 -7.72 11.24 -6.20
CA VAL A 122 -6.49 11.62 -6.93
C VAL A 122 -6.08 13.05 -6.64
N GLY A 123 -7.02 13.99 -6.56
CA GLY A 123 -6.75 15.41 -6.29
C GLY A 123 -6.21 15.75 -4.90
N LYS A 124 -6.13 14.78 -3.98
CA LYS A 124 -5.63 14.98 -2.62
C LYS A 124 -4.24 14.38 -2.42
N SER A 125 -4.18 13.18 -1.81
CA SER A 125 -2.90 12.56 -1.42
C SER A 125 -2.02 12.24 -2.62
N VAL A 126 -2.58 11.77 -3.73
CA VAL A 126 -1.83 11.40 -4.93
C VAL A 126 -1.17 12.63 -5.55
N GLN A 127 -1.94 13.71 -5.71
CA GLN A 127 -1.43 14.98 -6.23
C GLN A 127 -0.33 15.56 -5.32
N SER A 128 -0.47 15.45 -3.98
CA SER A 128 0.54 15.88 -3.02
C SER A 128 1.83 15.08 -3.15
N VAL A 129 1.74 13.76 -3.37
CA VAL A 129 2.89 12.88 -3.63
C VAL A 129 3.62 13.29 -4.91
N TYR A 130 2.90 13.56 -5.99
CA TYR A 130 3.47 14.04 -7.24
C TYR A 130 4.22 15.37 -7.06
N HIS A 131 3.61 16.35 -6.41
CA HIS A 131 4.28 17.63 -6.15
C HIS A 131 5.51 17.48 -5.25
N ALA A 132 5.48 16.60 -4.26
CA ALA A 132 6.64 16.30 -3.44
C ALA A 132 7.76 15.63 -4.27
N TYR A 133 7.41 14.71 -5.17
CA TYR A 133 8.35 14.09 -6.12
C TYR A 133 9.00 15.17 -7.01
N LYS A 134 8.21 16.02 -7.65
CA LYS A 134 8.73 17.10 -8.52
C LYS A 134 9.61 18.11 -7.78
N ARG A 135 9.47 18.25 -6.46
CA ARG A 135 10.34 19.05 -5.60
C ARG A 135 11.55 18.30 -5.02
N GLY A 136 11.80 17.06 -5.47
CA GLY A 136 12.94 16.26 -5.02
C GLY A 136 12.89 15.86 -3.55
N ARG A 137 11.67 15.68 -2.97
CA ARG A 137 11.51 15.35 -1.54
C ARG A 137 11.60 13.84 -1.26
N TYR A 138 11.72 13.01 -2.28
CA TYR A 138 11.95 11.58 -2.18
C TYR A 138 13.36 11.24 -2.60
N VAL A 139 14.00 10.34 -1.87
CA VAL A 139 15.39 9.93 -2.11
C VAL A 139 15.40 8.69 -2.99
N LYS A 140 16.18 8.71 -4.06
CA LYS A 140 16.43 7.50 -4.86
C LYS A 140 17.31 6.55 -4.05
N ALA A 141 16.88 5.29 -3.90
CA ALA A 141 17.63 4.28 -3.17
C ALA A 141 17.58 2.94 -3.89
N ASP A 142 18.62 2.16 -3.70
CA ASP A 142 18.67 0.79 -4.22
C ASP A 142 17.66 -0.13 -3.51
N PRO A 143 17.23 -1.22 -4.16
CA PRO A 143 16.23 -2.12 -3.60
C PRO A 143 16.63 -2.74 -2.25
N ALA A 144 17.92 -2.96 -2.01
CA ALA A 144 18.39 -3.55 -0.75
C ALA A 144 18.26 -2.58 0.42
N THR A 145 18.53 -1.31 0.18
CA THR A 145 18.31 -0.23 1.16
C THR A 145 16.83 -0.09 1.49
N ILE A 146 15.95 -0.04 0.48
CA ILE A 146 14.50 0.04 0.71
C ILE A 146 14.01 -1.20 1.47
N ALA A 147 14.47 -2.39 1.12
CA ALA A 147 14.10 -3.62 1.81
C ALA A 147 14.45 -3.60 3.31
N ARG A 148 15.65 -3.08 3.67
CA ARG A 148 16.03 -2.90 5.08
C ARG A 148 15.12 -1.92 5.81
N VAL A 149 14.75 -0.82 5.17
CA VAL A 149 13.83 0.18 5.74
C VAL A 149 12.42 -0.39 5.93
N LEU A 150 11.99 -1.27 5.03
CA LEU A 150 10.68 -1.94 5.08
C LEU A 150 10.66 -3.17 5.98
N ALA A 151 11.81 -3.58 6.54
CA ALA A 151 11.90 -4.75 7.39
C ALA A 151 10.91 -4.66 8.57
N GLY A 152 10.14 -5.73 8.77
CA GLY A 152 9.14 -5.83 9.83
C GLY A 152 7.89 -4.93 9.66
N LYS A 153 7.77 -4.20 8.55
CA LYS A 153 6.60 -3.33 8.29
C LYS A 153 5.59 -4.04 7.38
N ILE A 154 4.33 -3.61 7.50
CA ILE A 154 3.29 -3.95 6.52
C ILE A 154 3.34 -2.94 5.37
N VAL A 155 3.34 -3.43 4.14
CA VAL A 155 3.45 -2.60 2.93
C VAL A 155 2.19 -2.76 2.10
N ARG A 156 1.54 -1.64 1.72
CA ARG A 156 0.50 -1.62 0.71
C ARG A 156 1.13 -1.36 -0.65
N ILE A 157 1.09 -2.37 -1.51
CA ILE A 157 1.54 -2.33 -2.89
C ILE A 157 0.41 -1.74 -3.74
N GLY A 158 0.67 -0.64 -4.44
CA GLY A 158 -0.35 0.02 -5.26
C GLY A 158 -1.46 0.71 -4.43
N THR A 159 -1.13 1.64 -3.54
CA THR A 159 -2.12 2.52 -2.92
C THR A 159 -2.84 3.36 -3.98
N TYR A 160 -2.13 3.74 -5.02
CA TYR A 160 -2.59 4.31 -6.28
C TYR A 160 -1.74 3.75 -7.42
N GLY A 161 -2.39 3.41 -8.52
CA GLY A 161 -1.80 2.69 -9.65
C GLY A 161 -1.72 1.18 -9.40
N ASP A 162 -1.80 0.43 -10.48
CA ASP A 162 -1.72 -1.03 -10.45
C ASP A 162 -0.26 -1.48 -10.26
N PRO A 163 0.04 -2.39 -9.36
CA PRO A 163 1.39 -2.94 -9.16
C PRO A 163 2.05 -3.45 -10.44
N PHE A 164 1.27 -3.99 -11.37
CA PHE A 164 1.75 -4.53 -12.63
C PHE A 164 2.43 -3.47 -13.52
N ALA A 165 2.14 -2.19 -13.33
CA ALA A 165 2.79 -1.11 -14.07
C ALA A 165 4.31 -1.03 -13.83
N ALA A 166 4.83 -1.66 -12.78
CA ALA A 166 6.26 -1.71 -12.49
C ALA A 166 6.76 -3.16 -12.42
N PRO A 167 8.05 -3.44 -12.71
CA PRO A 167 8.56 -4.80 -12.77
C PRO A 167 8.34 -5.59 -11.47
N VAL A 168 7.81 -6.82 -11.57
CA VAL A 168 7.55 -7.72 -10.43
C VAL A 168 8.80 -7.94 -9.58
N LYS A 169 9.97 -8.04 -10.21
CA LYS A 169 11.27 -8.20 -9.55
C LYS A 169 11.55 -7.05 -8.58
N MET A 170 11.20 -5.82 -8.94
CA MET A 170 11.35 -4.65 -8.04
C MET A 170 10.51 -4.85 -6.77
N TRP A 171 9.23 -5.23 -6.90
CA TRP A 171 8.35 -5.46 -5.76
C TRP A 171 8.85 -6.58 -4.85
N THR A 172 9.28 -7.70 -5.43
CA THR A 172 9.86 -8.83 -4.69
C THR A 172 11.09 -8.39 -3.89
N GLN A 173 11.98 -7.62 -4.52
CA GLN A 173 13.21 -7.15 -3.88
C GLN A 173 12.96 -6.19 -2.72
N ILE A 174 12.14 -5.16 -2.91
CA ILE A 174 11.93 -4.14 -1.87
C ILE A 174 11.07 -4.66 -0.70
N THR A 175 10.21 -5.66 -0.92
CA THR A 175 9.33 -6.18 0.14
C THR A 175 9.82 -7.48 0.77
N ARG A 176 11.03 -7.95 0.43
CA ARG A 176 11.54 -9.26 0.89
C ARG A 176 11.63 -9.42 2.39
N TYR A 177 11.82 -8.34 3.14
CA TYR A 177 11.89 -8.33 4.61
C TYR A 177 10.64 -7.72 5.27
N ALA A 178 9.64 -7.35 4.49
CA ALA A 178 8.39 -6.84 5.03
C ALA A 178 7.66 -7.92 5.85
N ALA A 179 7.00 -7.54 6.94
CA ALA A 179 6.19 -8.46 7.74
C ALA A 179 4.91 -8.90 7.01
N GLY A 180 4.50 -8.17 5.99
CA GLY A 180 3.37 -8.53 5.15
C GLY A 180 3.12 -7.51 4.05
N ARG A 181 2.36 -7.94 3.06
CA ARG A 181 1.98 -7.15 1.88
C ARG A 181 0.47 -7.07 1.77
N ARG A 182 -0.03 -6.00 1.15
CA ARG A 182 -1.43 -5.79 0.77
C ARG A 182 -1.41 -5.19 -0.62
N GLY A 183 -1.93 -5.88 -1.59
CA GLY A 183 -1.93 -5.42 -2.98
C GLY A 183 -3.01 -6.09 -3.79
N TYR A 184 -3.45 -5.41 -4.82
CA TYR A 184 -4.46 -5.86 -5.77
C TYR A 184 -4.02 -5.48 -7.16
N SER A 185 -4.34 -6.30 -8.16
CA SER A 185 -4.11 -5.98 -9.57
C SER A 185 -5.38 -6.26 -10.37
N HIS A 186 -5.77 -5.35 -11.26
CA HIS A 186 -6.78 -5.58 -12.30
C HIS A 186 -6.15 -6.16 -13.57
N GLN A 187 -4.81 -6.27 -13.61
CA GLN A 187 -4.10 -6.75 -14.79
C GLN A 187 -3.90 -8.28 -14.79
N TRP A 188 -4.48 -8.98 -13.83
CA TRP A 188 -4.30 -10.43 -13.62
C TRP A 188 -4.77 -11.31 -14.80
N ASP A 189 -5.62 -10.79 -15.67
CA ASP A 189 -6.16 -11.49 -16.85
C ASP A 189 -5.38 -11.22 -18.13
N ARG A 190 -4.34 -10.41 -18.07
CA ARG A 190 -3.49 -10.10 -19.24
C ARG A 190 -2.65 -11.30 -19.63
N PRO A 191 -2.42 -11.51 -20.94
CA PRO A 191 -1.59 -12.62 -21.44
C PRO A 191 -0.13 -12.56 -20.94
N ASP A 192 0.38 -11.35 -20.63
CA ASP A 192 1.73 -11.10 -20.15
C ASP A 192 1.85 -11.06 -18.61
N PHE A 193 0.76 -11.37 -17.88
CA PHE A 193 0.76 -11.44 -16.43
C PHE A 193 1.27 -12.80 -15.94
N ASP A 194 2.49 -12.84 -15.42
CA ASP A 194 3.08 -14.05 -14.82
C ASP A 194 2.44 -14.32 -13.45
N VAL A 195 1.40 -15.17 -13.44
CA VAL A 195 0.66 -15.53 -12.22
C VAL A 195 1.59 -16.09 -11.15
N ALA A 196 2.57 -16.91 -11.50
CA ALA A 196 3.48 -17.52 -10.52
C ALA A 196 4.33 -16.47 -9.78
N ALA A 197 4.74 -15.43 -10.48
CA ALA A 197 5.50 -14.32 -9.89
C ALA A 197 4.62 -13.33 -9.11
N TRP A 198 3.38 -13.08 -9.56
CA TRP A 198 2.52 -12.05 -8.99
C TRP A 198 1.61 -12.54 -7.87
N ALA A 199 1.05 -13.74 -7.95
CA ALA A 199 0.10 -14.26 -6.96
C ALA A 199 0.63 -14.22 -5.51
N PRO A 200 1.92 -14.44 -5.21
CA PRO A 200 2.45 -14.27 -3.86
C PRO A 200 2.48 -12.82 -3.36
N LEU A 201 2.37 -11.83 -4.25
CA LEU A 201 2.49 -10.41 -3.92
C LEU A 201 1.14 -9.70 -3.83
N VAL A 202 0.19 -10.04 -4.70
CA VAL A 202 -1.09 -9.36 -4.86
C VAL A 202 -2.24 -10.36 -5.00
N MET A 203 -3.46 -9.89 -4.73
CA MET A 203 -4.68 -10.60 -5.07
C MET A 203 -5.19 -10.10 -6.43
N ALA A 204 -5.93 -10.94 -7.15
CA ALA A 204 -6.70 -10.49 -8.30
C ALA A 204 -7.82 -9.56 -7.82
N SER A 205 -7.91 -8.36 -8.40
CA SER A 205 -9.07 -7.49 -8.22
C SER A 205 -10.15 -7.93 -9.20
N ALA A 206 -11.32 -8.28 -8.68
CA ALA A 206 -12.45 -8.76 -9.47
C ALA A 206 -13.70 -7.90 -9.18
N ASP A 207 -14.46 -7.59 -10.23
CA ASP A 207 -15.63 -6.72 -10.15
C ASP A 207 -16.94 -7.51 -10.19
N ASN A 208 -16.85 -8.83 -10.45
CA ASN A 208 -17.98 -9.75 -10.45
C ASN A 208 -17.55 -11.18 -10.10
N ILE A 209 -18.54 -12.08 -10.00
CA ILE A 209 -18.35 -13.49 -9.61
C ILE A 209 -17.59 -14.26 -10.70
N ASP A 210 -17.84 -13.99 -11.97
CA ASP A 210 -17.22 -14.71 -13.08
C ASP A 210 -15.72 -14.40 -13.15
N GLN A 211 -15.35 -13.14 -12.98
CA GLN A 211 -13.94 -12.72 -12.86
C GLN A 211 -13.28 -13.40 -11.64
N ALA A 212 -13.97 -13.46 -10.51
CA ALA A 212 -13.44 -14.11 -9.32
C ALA A 212 -13.19 -15.61 -9.56
N ALA A 213 -14.14 -16.30 -10.17
CA ALA A 213 -14.00 -17.71 -10.52
C ALA A 213 -12.85 -17.95 -11.51
N LYS A 214 -12.70 -17.09 -12.53
CA LYS A 214 -11.59 -17.15 -13.49
C LYS A 214 -10.24 -16.96 -12.83
N ALA A 215 -10.11 -15.97 -11.94
CA ALA A 215 -8.85 -15.71 -11.23
C ALA A 215 -8.47 -16.88 -10.31
N ASN A 216 -9.45 -17.49 -9.63
CA ASN A 216 -9.24 -18.69 -8.82
C ASN A 216 -8.76 -19.90 -9.65
N LEU A 217 -9.31 -20.11 -10.86
CA LEU A 217 -8.83 -21.14 -11.78
C LEU A 217 -7.38 -20.93 -12.21
N LEU A 218 -6.92 -19.68 -12.27
CA LEU A 218 -5.52 -19.33 -12.53
C LEU A 218 -4.61 -19.50 -11.29
N GLY A 219 -5.16 -19.84 -10.12
CA GLY A 219 -4.40 -20.01 -8.88
C GLY A 219 -4.18 -18.71 -8.08
N MET A 220 -4.91 -17.66 -8.38
CA MET A 220 -4.86 -16.41 -7.60
C MET A 220 -5.95 -16.38 -6.54
N ARG A 221 -5.65 -15.77 -5.40
CA ARG A 221 -6.67 -15.33 -4.45
C ARG A 221 -7.30 -14.04 -4.91
N VAL A 222 -8.56 -13.82 -4.57
CA VAL A 222 -9.39 -12.75 -5.11
C VAL A 222 -9.78 -11.73 -4.04
N PHE A 223 -9.74 -10.46 -4.43
CA PHE A 223 -10.39 -9.36 -3.75
C PHE A 223 -11.51 -8.84 -4.65
N ARG A 224 -12.75 -9.19 -4.31
CA ARG A 224 -13.92 -8.84 -5.12
C ARG A 224 -14.63 -7.62 -4.57
N VAL A 225 -14.95 -6.67 -5.44
CA VAL A 225 -15.86 -5.57 -5.15
C VAL A 225 -17.28 -5.99 -5.58
N SER A 226 -18.27 -5.71 -4.74
CA SER A 226 -19.65 -6.13 -4.98
C SER A 226 -20.63 -5.01 -4.69
N VAL A 227 -21.69 -4.94 -5.46
CA VAL A 227 -22.84 -4.07 -5.14
C VAL A 227 -23.57 -4.69 -3.95
N GLY A 228 -23.44 -4.08 -2.77
CA GLY A 228 -23.81 -4.70 -1.51
C GLY A 228 -22.79 -5.74 -1.03
N VAL A 229 -23.07 -6.43 0.09
CA VAL A 229 -22.18 -7.49 0.58
C VAL A 229 -22.84 -8.84 0.29
N ASP A 230 -22.60 -9.33 -0.91
CA ASP A 230 -22.97 -10.70 -1.33
C ASP A 230 -21.74 -11.60 -1.19
N VAL A 231 -21.66 -12.33 -0.07
CA VAL A 231 -20.51 -13.20 0.27
C VAL A 231 -20.74 -14.58 -0.36
N GLN A 232 -19.90 -14.96 -1.31
CA GLN A 232 -19.95 -16.25 -1.97
C GLN A 232 -19.23 -17.35 -1.15
N PRO A 233 -19.51 -18.64 -1.40
CA PRO A 233 -18.74 -19.74 -0.83
C PRO A 233 -17.24 -19.56 -1.08
N GLY A 234 -16.42 -19.68 -0.02
CA GLY A 234 -14.97 -19.45 -0.09
C GLY A 234 -14.53 -18.01 0.17
N GLU A 235 -15.46 -17.05 0.19
CA GLU A 235 -15.17 -15.65 0.52
C GLU A 235 -15.34 -15.32 2.01
N ALA A 236 -14.76 -14.20 2.41
CA ALA A 236 -15.01 -13.53 3.68
C ALA A 236 -15.21 -12.04 3.46
N SER A 237 -16.19 -11.43 4.13
CA SER A 237 -16.33 -9.98 4.16
C SER A 237 -15.08 -9.33 4.76
N CYS A 238 -14.60 -8.21 4.15
CA CYS A 238 -13.42 -7.49 4.61
C CYS A 238 -13.57 -7.05 6.08
N PRO A 239 -12.79 -7.57 7.05
CA PRO A 239 -12.97 -7.23 8.46
C PRO A 239 -12.57 -5.80 8.82
N ALA A 240 -11.91 -5.08 7.92
CA ALA A 240 -11.55 -3.68 8.09
C ALA A 240 -12.58 -2.71 7.48
N SER A 241 -13.58 -3.21 6.77
CA SER A 241 -14.64 -2.40 6.17
C SER A 241 -15.78 -2.13 7.17
N ALA A 242 -16.66 -1.19 6.83
CA ALA A 242 -17.83 -0.87 7.66
C ALA A 242 -18.81 -2.05 7.72
N GLU A 243 -19.09 -2.67 6.57
CA GLU A 243 -19.95 -3.85 6.41
C GLU A 243 -19.35 -5.09 7.09
N GLY A 244 -18.03 -5.19 7.19
CA GLY A 244 -17.34 -6.22 7.97
C GLY A 244 -17.28 -5.93 9.46
N GLY A 245 -17.91 -4.82 9.93
CA GLY A 245 -18.00 -4.44 11.33
C GLY A 245 -16.75 -3.77 11.89
N ARG A 246 -15.80 -3.33 11.07
CA ARG A 246 -14.54 -2.65 11.48
C ARG A 246 -13.78 -3.39 12.59
N ARG A 247 -13.79 -4.72 12.53
CA ARG A 247 -13.19 -5.59 13.55
C ARG A 247 -11.67 -5.58 13.54
N SER A 248 -11.06 -5.00 12.51
CA SER A 248 -9.61 -4.94 12.33
C SER A 248 -9.20 -3.72 11.54
N THR A 249 -7.87 -3.49 11.43
CA THR A 249 -7.28 -2.55 10.45
C THR A 249 -6.42 -3.33 9.47
N CYS A 250 -6.14 -2.76 8.30
CA CYS A 250 -5.24 -3.40 7.32
C CYS A 250 -3.83 -3.66 7.91
N ALA A 251 -3.38 -2.87 8.88
CA ALA A 251 -2.11 -3.08 9.56
C ALA A 251 -2.10 -4.36 10.43
N LYS A 252 -3.25 -4.72 11.01
CA LYS A 252 -3.40 -5.92 11.85
C LYS A 252 -3.90 -7.12 11.05
N CYS A 253 -4.69 -6.89 10.00
CA CYS A 253 -5.26 -7.92 9.16
C CYS A 253 -4.24 -8.40 8.13
N THR A 254 -4.09 -9.70 7.95
CA THR A 254 -3.15 -10.30 6.99
C THR A 254 -3.83 -10.88 5.75
N LEU A 255 -5.15 -10.79 5.64
CA LEU A 255 -5.93 -11.53 4.64
C LEU A 255 -5.65 -11.16 3.17
N CYS A 256 -5.21 -9.93 2.88
CA CYS A 256 -4.96 -9.48 1.50
C CYS A 256 -3.48 -9.64 1.07
N SER A 257 -2.84 -10.75 1.42
CA SER A 257 -1.42 -11.00 1.17
C SER A 257 -1.18 -11.95 -0.03
N GLY A 258 -2.06 -11.93 -1.03
CA GLY A 258 -1.96 -12.84 -2.15
C GLY A 258 -1.99 -14.31 -1.70
N THR A 259 -1.33 -15.19 -2.43
CA THR A 259 -1.19 -16.62 -2.09
C THR A 259 -0.07 -16.89 -1.06
N SER A 260 0.63 -15.86 -0.57
CA SER A 260 1.65 -16.02 0.48
C SER A 260 1.06 -16.49 1.81
N ILE A 261 -0.26 -16.49 1.95
CA ILE A 261 -1.02 -17.09 3.07
C ILE A 261 -2.16 -17.94 2.55
N ALA A 262 -2.47 -19.02 3.25
CA ALA A 262 -3.69 -19.79 3.03
C ALA A 262 -4.86 -19.10 3.75
N ALA A 263 -5.74 -18.44 3.01
CA ALA A 263 -6.90 -17.75 3.54
C ALA A 263 -8.03 -17.69 2.49
N ARG A 264 -9.25 -17.36 2.92
CA ARG A 264 -10.41 -17.13 2.04
C ARG A 264 -10.15 -15.91 1.16
N ASP A 265 -10.84 -15.86 0.03
CA ASP A 265 -11.00 -14.66 -0.76
C ASP A 265 -11.72 -13.57 0.02
N ILE A 266 -11.58 -12.33 -0.40
CA ILE A 266 -12.16 -11.20 0.30
C ILE A 266 -13.17 -10.51 -0.59
N VAL A 267 -14.36 -10.26 -0.05
CA VAL A 267 -15.36 -9.40 -0.68
C VAL A 267 -15.54 -8.11 0.12
N ILE A 268 -15.76 -7.00 -0.58
CA ILE A 268 -16.04 -5.68 -0.01
C ILE A 268 -17.18 -5.02 -0.78
N ALA A 269 -18.03 -4.25 -0.09
CA ALA A 269 -19.03 -3.43 -0.77
C ALA A 269 -18.37 -2.32 -1.59
N ASP A 270 -18.98 -2.00 -2.73
CA ASP A 270 -18.59 -0.82 -3.49
C ASP A 270 -18.79 0.45 -2.66
N HIS A 271 -17.72 1.20 -2.46
CA HIS A 271 -17.72 2.47 -1.76
C HIS A 271 -17.66 3.69 -2.70
N ALA A 272 -17.64 3.46 -4.01
CA ALA A 272 -17.50 4.52 -4.99
C ALA A 272 -18.76 5.37 -5.13
N ALA A 273 -19.94 4.83 -4.84
CA ALA A 273 -21.23 5.52 -5.02
C ALA A 273 -21.32 6.90 -4.34
N GLY A 274 -20.63 7.10 -3.19
CA GLY A 274 -20.56 8.39 -2.51
C GLY A 274 -19.48 9.35 -3.08
N HIS A 275 -18.48 8.85 -3.82
CA HIS A 275 -17.39 9.64 -4.38
C HIS A 275 -17.57 9.94 -5.87
N ALA A 276 -18.32 9.11 -6.61
CA ALA A 276 -18.60 9.25 -8.02
C ALA A 276 -19.13 10.63 -8.39
N ARG A 277 -20.08 11.15 -7.61
CA ARG A 277 -20.66 12.49 -7.84
C ARG A 277 -19.63 13.62 -7.72
N ARG A 278 -18.58 13.46 -6.90
CA ARG A 278 -17.54 14.50 -6.72
C ARG A 278 -16.44 14.47 -7.78
N VAL A 279 -16.05 13.30 -8.26
CA VAL A 279 -14.99 13.18 -9.29
C VAL A 279 -15.53 13.64 -10.65
N ILE A 280 -16.77 13.31 -10.98
CA ILE A 280 -17.46 13.78 -12.19
C ILE A 280 -17.65 15.31 -12.14
N SER A 281 -18.00 15.86 -10.97
CA SER A 281 -18.15 17.32 -10.77
C SER A 281 -16.84 18.10 -10.93
N ILE A 282 -15.69 17.52 -10.53
CA ILE A 282 -14.37 18.17 -10.71
C ILE A 282 -13.87 18.06 -12.15
N ALA A 283 -14.32 17.06 -12.91
CA ALA A 283 -13.99 16.89 -14.33
C ALA A 283 -14.87 17.75 -15.26
N SER A 284 -15.85 18.47 -14.72
CA SER A 284 -16.81 19.30 -15.45
C SER A 284 -16.52 20.81 -15.34
N VAL A 285 -15.39 21.20 -14.73
CA VAL A 285 -14.94 22.60 -14.62
C VAL A 285 -13.73 22.84 -15.50
#